data_7643e270cf92cc5d462606b66ea8b8f0
#
_entry.id   7643e270cf92cc5d462606b66ea8b8f0
#
_cell.length_a   1.000
_cell.length_b   1.000
_cell.length_c   1.000
_cell.angle_alpha   90.00
_cell.angle_beta   90.00
_cell.angle_gamma   90.00
#
_symmetry.space_group_name_H-M   'P 1'
#
loop_
_entity.id
_entity.type
_entity.pdbx_description
1 polymer ?
#
loop_
_entity_poly.entity_id
_entity_poly.type
_entity_poly.pdbx_seq_one_letter_code
_entity_poly.pdbx_strand_id
1 'polypeptide(L)'
;MEQSRQRPSTQLRRREGVRNPRARQRALCIAAGPDEVDLGELGELLRTAGVAVTGELQQRRERPDPDRYLGRGKLAELKQAVADSGANLVACDDELLPRQERNLEEEVGVPVIDRTAIILDIFADHANSAEGKLQVELAQLQYNLARMRGLWTHLERLGAGRGVGGIGTRGPGESQIETDRRLARDRISALKQRLDRTRATRQVMRQERERARLPTVALAGYTNAGKSTLLNALTGSEVGVRDRLFHTLDPTTRTFEVSGRTYLMTDTVGFIRKLPHQLVQAFAATLEEALEADLLLHVIDASAPEEEIAEMVEAVESVLVEIGAAERPRVLCLNKVDGLDEDRRRELSFRHPDVVQVSALTGEGLEELRVALERRFEETLRPVELLLPYREGARLSELHDLAGTALEREDTADGVRVRARLPVGAIARFRDFAVVGSDFGAGIAGTADDAEPAAADPLEPTADEQPRAAGAGGR
;
A
#
# COMPACT_ATOMS: atom_id res chain seq x y z
N MET A 1 0.16 -41.38 44.78
CA MET A 1 1.31 -40.50 44.53
C MET A 1 1.73 -40.70 43.07
N GLU A 2 1.11 -39.93 42.20
CA GLU A 2 1.35 -39.99 40.76
C GLU A 2 1.98 -38.65 40.34
N GLN A 3 3.27 -38.71 40.06
CA GLN A 3 4.03 -37.54 39.56
C GLN A 3 3.80 -37.40 38.06
N SER A 4 2.95 -36.46 37.70
CA SER A 4 2.75 -36.00 36.34
C SER A 4 4.03 -35.33 35.82
N ARG A 5 4.75 -35.99 34.89
CA ARG A 5 5.85 -35.42 34.13
C ARG A 5 5.33 -34.44 33.11
N GLN A 6 5.37 -33.15 33.41
CA GLN A 6 5.17 -32.09 32.45
C GLN A 6 6.34 -32.08 31.45
N ARG A 7 6.03 -32.29 30.16
CA ARG A 7 6.94 -32.04 29.04
C ARG A 7 7.11 -30.54 28.86
N PRO A 8 8.32 -29.99 28.69
CA PRO A 8 8.47 -28.58 28.35
C PRO A 8 7.96 -28.34 26.93
N SER A 9 6.91 -27.57 26.78
CA SER A 9 6.45 -27.02 25.51
C SER A 9 7.49 -26.04 25.01
N THR A 10 8.09 -26.33 23.85
CA THR A 10 8.94 -25.41 23.11
C THR A 10 8.05 -24.31 22.52
N GLN A 11 7.65 -23.37 23.35
CA GLN A 11 7.07 -22.12 22.90
C GLN A 11 8.20 -21.33 22.25
N LEU A 12 8.11 -21.14 20.92
CA LEU A 12 8.70 -19.97 20.28
C LEU A 12 8.38 -18.78 21.17
N ARG A 13 9.41 -18.21 21.83
CA ARG A 13 9.22 -17.04 22.67
C ARG A 13 8.61 -15.95 21.78
N ARG A 14 7.29 -15.76 21.87
CA ARG A 14 6.67 -14.49 21.57
C ARG A 14 7.50 -13.47 22.33
N ARG A 15 8.17 -12.56 21.63
CA ARG A 15 8.66 -11.34 22.25
C ARG A 15 7.42 -10.69 22.84
N GLU A 16 7.20 -10.84 24.13
CA GLU A 16 6.16 -10.12 24.84
C GLU A 16 6.38 -8.65 24.55
N GLY A 17 5.38 -8.02 23.94
CA GLY A 17 5.40 -6.61 23.62
C GLY A 17 5.74 -5.82 24.87
N VAL A 18 6.95 -5.29 24.92
CA VAL A 18 7.41 -4.46 26.02
C VAL A 18 6.56 -3.19 26.03
N ARG A 19 5.69 -3.07 26.99
CA ARG A 19 4.72 -1.96 27.13
C ARG A 19 5.32 -0.56 27.27
N ASN A 20 6.64 -0.42 27.28
CA ASN A 20 7.33 0.87 27.18
C ASN A 20 8.74 0.73 26.56
N PRO A 21 8.87 0.50 25.24
CA PRO A 21 10.16 0.32 24.58
C PRO A 21 11.02 1.59 24.56
N ARG A 22 10.42 2.78 24.70
CA ARG A 22 11.09 4.08 24.53
C ARG A 22 12.33 4.29 25.41
N ALA A 23 12.43 3.66 26.58
CA ALA A 23 13.57 3.79 27.48
C ALA A 23 14.70 2.77 27.22
N ARG A 24 14.51 1.79 26.33
CA ARG A 24 15.40 0.63 26.21
C ARG A 24 16.09 0.47 24.87
N GLN A 25 15.53 0.98 23.77
CA GLN A 25 16.12 0.85 22.43
C GLN A 25 16.61 2.22 21.93
N ARG A 26 17.87 2.27 21.54
CA ARG A 26 18.56 3.45 21.02
C ARG A 26 19.28 3.04 19.74
N ALA A 27 18.91 3.66 18.63
CA ALA A 27 19.41 3.32 17.31
C ALA A 27 20.42 4.36 16.81
N LEU A 28 21.49 3.88 16.18
CA LEU A 28 22.33 4.68 15.30
C LEU A 28 21.87 4.40 13.86
N CYS A 29 21.50 5.46 13.14
CA CYS A 29 21.03 5.37 11.75
C CYS A 29 22.21 5.29 10.79
N ILE A 30 22.10 4.43 9.76
CA ILE A 30 23.12 4.30 8.71
C ILE A 30 22.52 4.37 7.31
N ALA A 31 23.26 4.98 6.37
CA ALA A 31 22.95 4.96 4.96
C ALA A 31 24.22 4.88 4.11
N ALA A 32 24.09 4.36 2.89
CA ALA A 32 25.14 4.37 1.87
C ALA A 32 24.54 4.65 0.50
N GLY A 33 25.02 5.70 -0.17
CA GLY A 33 24.52 6.15 -1.47
C GLY A 33 25.49 7.03 -2.22
N PRO A 34 25.21 7.37 -3.49
CA PRO A 34 26.05 8.27 -4.29
C PRO A 34 26.06 9.69 -3.71
N ASP A 35 24.94 10.12 -3.15
CA ASP A 35 24.73 11.42 -2.57
C ASP A 35 24.44 11.34 -1.06
N GLU A 36 24.34 12.48 -0.42
CA GLU A 36 23.90 12.57 0.97
C GLU A 36 22.43 12.15 1.05
N VAL A 37 22.13 11.20 1.94
CA VAL A 37 20.78 10.64 2.12
C VAL A 37 20.14 11.35 3.32
N ASP A 38 18.95 11.91 3.13
CA ASP A 38 18.15 12.37 4.26
C ASP A 38 17.65 11.18 5.10
N LEU A 39 18.08 11.12 6.36
CA LEU A 39 17.68 10.11 7.34
C LEU A 39 16.51 10.55 8.24
N GLY A 40 15.95 11.72 7.99
CA GLY A 40 14.81 12.23 8.76
C GLY A 40 13.63 11.27 8.77
N GLU A 41 13.28 10.70 7.62
CA GLU A 41 12.19 9.74 7.52
C GLU A 41 12.48 8.42 8.28
N LEU A 42 13.72 7.91 8.25
CA LEU A 42 14.13 6.77 9.07
C LEU A 42 14.00 7.09 10.56
N GLY A 43 14.36 8.31 10.96
CA GLY A 43 14.19 8.81 12.33
C GLY A 43 12.72 8.82 12.75
N GLU A 44 11.81 9.25 11.88
CA GLU A 44 10.36 9.23 12.13
C GLU A 44 9.79 7.80 12.21
N LEU A 45 10.27 6.87 11.38
CA LEU A 45 9.94 5.45 11.47
C LEU A 45 10.35 4.88 12.83
N LEU A 46 11.60 5.14 13.26
CA LEU A 46 12.11 4.70 14.55
C LEU A 46 11.32 5.34 15.71
N ARG A 47 11.01 6.62 15.63
CA ARG A 47 10.16 7.31 16.62
C ARG A 47 8.79 6.65 16.72
N THR A 48 8.19 6.29 15.59
CA THR A 48 6.89 5.61 15.54
C THR A 48 6.98 4.22 16.17
N ALA A 49 8.06 3.49 15.91
CA ALA A 49 8.35 2.19 16.54
C ALA A 49 8.77 2.30 18.02
N GLY A 50 8.89 3.53 18.57
CA GLY A 50 9.26 3.76 19.96
C GLY A 50 10.76 3.63 20.26
N VAL A 51 11.61 3.76 19.26
CA VAL A 51 13.08 3.71 19.32
C VAL A 51 13.63 5.13 19.29
N ALA A 52 14.61 5.43 20.13
CA ALA A 52 15.29 6.74 20.14
C ALA A 52 16.48 6.73 19.17
N VAL A 53 16.61 7.78 18.35
CA VAL A 53 17.79 7.99 17.50
C VAL A 53 18.89 8.65 18.31
N THR A 54 20.10 8.09 18.26
CA THR A 54 21.28 8.60 19.00
C THR A 54 22.32 9.25 18.11
N GLY A 55 22.23 9.06 16.81
CA GLY A 55 23.14 9.62 15.83
C GLY A 55 22.94 9.01 14.45
N GLU A 56 23.68 9.56 13.51
CA GLU A 56 23.62 9.16 12.10
C GLU A 56 25.04 8.97 11.55
N LEU A 57 25.20 8.01 10.66
CA LEU A 57 26.46 7.76 10.00
C LEU A 57 26.19 7.38 8.54
N GLN A 58 26.73 8.18 7.63
CA GLN A 58 26.54 7.98 6.21
C GLN A 58 27.85 7.69 5.49
N GLN A 59 27.77 6.93 4.43
CA GLN A 59 28.91 6.71 3.52
C GLN A 59 28.54 7.08 2.10
N ARG A 60 29.25 8.06 1.53
CA ARG A 60 29.12 8.37 0.12
C ARG A 60 29.84 7.32 -0.72
N ARG A 61 29.10 6.59 -1.56
CA ARG A 61 29.62 5.63 -2.53
C ARG A 61 28.55 5.29 -3.58
N GLU A 62 28.99 5.00 -4.81
CA GLU A 62 28.06 4.71 -5.92
C GLU A 62 27.12 3.54 -5.64
N ARG A 63 27.62 2.51 -4.96
CA ARG A 63 26.82 1.33 -4.59
C ARG A 63 27.23 0.83 -3.20
N PRO A 64 26.26 0.37 -2.37
CA PRO A 64 26.56 -0.30 -1.12
C PRO A 64 27.49 -1.51 -1.32
N ASP A 65 28.26 -1.84 -0.28
CA ASP A 65 29.10 -3.03 -0.32
C ASP A 65 28.24 -4.30 -0.35
N PRO A 66 28.47 -5.24 -1.28
CA PRO A 66 27.62 -6.42 -1.43
C PRO A 66 27.65 -7.36 -0.23
N ASP A 67 28.70 -7.29 0.57
CA ASP A 67 28.89 -8.19 1.73
C ASP A 67 28.58 -7.53 3.07
N ARG A 68 28.83 -6.23 3.20
CA ARG A 68 28.83 -5.52 4.48
C ARG A 68 28.07 -4.21 4.46
N TYR A 69 27.46 -3.87 3.34
CA TYR A 69 26.75 -2.61 3.12
C TYR A 69 27.67 -1.38 3.16
N LEU A 70 28.47 -1.21 4.22
CA LEU A 70 29.48 -0.16 4.37
C LEU A 70 30.90 -0.67 4.06
N GLY A 71 31.79 0.23 3.65
CA GLY A 71 33.21 -0.07 3.47
C GLY A 71 33.93 -0.32 4.81
N ARG A 72 35.06 -1.05 4.78
CA ARG A 72 35.79 -1.45 6.00
C ARG A 72 36.17 -0.29 6.92
N GLY A 73 36.63 0.83 6.38
CA GLY A 73 36.96 2.02 7.19
C GLY A 73 35.73 2.60 7.89
N LYS A 74 34.60 2.70 7.15
CA LYS A 74 33.34 3.21 7.70
C LYS A 74 32.71 2.28 8.74
N LEU A 75 32.95 0.95 8.63
CA LEU A 75 32.55 -0.01 9.66
C LEU A 75 33.29 0.20 10.98
N ALA A 76 34.60 0.53 10.94
CA ALA A 76 35.34 0.85 12.14
C ALA A 76 34.82 2.13 12.81
N GLU A 77 34.47 3.16 12.01
CA GLU A 77 33.81 4.37 12.50
C GLU A 77 32.44 4.06 13.12
N LEU A 78 31.64 3.22 12.46
CA LEU A 78 30.34 2.78 12.97
C LEU A 78 30.47 2.09 14.33
N LYS A 79 31.42 1.17 14.47
CA LYS A 79 31.67 0.47 15.73
C LYS A 79 32.01 1.42 16.86
N GLN A 80 32.86 2.42 16.58
CA GLN A 80 33.22 3.46 17.54
C GLN A 80 32.01 4.35 17.88
N ALA A 81 31.24 4.78 16.86
CA ALA A 81 30.05 5.61 17.06
C ALA A 81 28.97 4.90 17.90
N VAL A 82 28.76 3.59 17.70
CA VAL A 82 27.86 2.76 18.54
C VAL A 82 28.31 2.78 19.99
N ALA A 83 29.61 2.60 20.24
CA ALA A 83 30.18 2.60 21.60
C ALA A 83 30.03 3.99 22.27
N ASP A 84 30.34 5.07 21.53
CA ASP A 84 30.34 6.44 22.05
C ASP A 84 28.91 6.97 22.31
N SER A 85 27.97 6.66 21.43
CA SER A 85 26.56 7.07 21.56
C SER A 85 25.77 6.22 22.54
N GLY A 86 26.30 5.07 22.93
CA GLY A 86 25.61 4.06 23.72
C GLY A 86 24.37 3.51 23.00
N ALA A 87 24.41 3.48 21.67
CA ALA A 87 23.40 2.81 20.87
C ALA A 87 23.43 1.28 21.13
N ASN A 88 22.28 0.67 21.19
CA ASN A 88 22.14 -0.79 21.35
C ASN A 88 21.47 -1.44 20.13
N LEU A 89 21.34 -0.66 19.05
CA LEU A 89 20.72 -1.04 17.79
C LEU A 89 21.35 -0.19 16.66
N VAL A 90 21.53 -0.77 15.48
CA VAL A 90 21.81 -0.03 14.24
C VAL A 90 20.62 -0.14 13.32
N ALA A 91 20.16 0.97 12.75
CA ALA A 91 19.06 1.03 11.81
C ALA A 91 19.56 1.46 10.42
N CYS A 92 19.28 0.68 9.39
CA CYS A 92 19.67 0.96 8.02
C CYS A 92 18.49 1.51 7.20
N ASP A 93 18.72 2.56 6.41
CA ASP A 93 17.70 3.18 5.56
C ASP A 93 17.37 2.37 4.29
N ASP A 94 18.17 1.39 3.94
CA ASP A 94 17.94 0.49 2.81
C ASP A 94 17.54 -0.90 3.31
N GLU A 95 16.90 -1.69 2.42
CA GLU A 95 16.69 -3.11 2.67
C GLU A 95 18.04 -3.85 2.60
N LEU A 96 18.38 -4.55 3.67
CA LEU A 96 19.63 -5.30 3.75
C LEU A 96 19.45 -6.73 3.23
N LEU A 97 20.45 -7.19 2.47
CA LEU A 97 20.57 -8.62 2.23
C LEU A 97 20.88 -9.36 3.56
N PRO A 98 20.36 -10.59 3.75
CA PRO A 98 20.61 -11.35 4.98
C PRO A 98 22.09 -11.56 5.32
N ARG A 99 22.97 -11.49 4.31
CA ARG A 99 24.43 -11.56 4.47
C ARG A 99 24.99 -10.24 4.99
N GLN A 100 24.49 -9.11 4.47
CA GLN A 100 24.92 -7.77 4.91
C GLN A 100 24.53 -7.54 6.37
N GLU A 101 23.29 -7.84 6.74
CA GLU A 101 22.78 -7.72 8.10
C GLU A 101 23.67 -8.47 9.10
N ARG A 102 23.95 -9.75 8.83
CA ARG A 102 24.82 -10.56 9.67
C ARG A 102 26.23 -10.04 9.81
N ASN A 103 26.85 -9.69 8.68
CA ASN A 103 28.22 -9.20 8.69
C ASN A 103 28.34 -7.87 9.42
N LEU A 104 27.29 -7.01 9.35
CA LEU A 104 27.20 -5.79 10.14
C LEU A 104 27.08 -6.10 11.64
N GLU A 105 26.16 -7.00 12.03
CA GLU A 105 25.99 -7.42 13.43
C GLU A 105 27.25 -7.98 14.05
N GLU A 106 27.97 -8.86 13.30
CA GLU A 106 29.24 -9.45 13.74
C GLU A 106 30.31 -8.38 13.98
N GLU A 107 30.37 -7.34 13.14
CA GLU A 107 31.38 -6.29 13.26
C GLU A 107 31.05 -5.27 14.35
N VAL A 108 29.78 -4.85 14.48
CA VAL A 108 29.39 -3.79 15.43
C VAL A 108 29.04 -4.31 16.81
N GLY A 109 28.67 -5.60 16.92
CA GLY A 109 28.36 -6.27 18.19
C GLY A 109 26.98 -5.92 18.77
N VAL A 110 26.12 -5.23 18.02
CA VAL A 110 24.72 -4.94 18.36
C VAL A 110 23.81 -5.39 17.23
N PRO A 111 22.51 -5.64 17.50
CA PRO A 111 21.54 -5.96 16.45
C PRO A 111 21.49 -4.89 15.37
N VAL A 112 21.31 -5.33 14.13
CA VAL A 112 21.11 -4.48 12.96
C VAL A 112 19.72 -4.76 12.41
N ILE A 113 18.96 -3.71 12.14
CA ILE A 113 17.66 -3.81 11.50
C ILE A 113 17.64 -2.91 10.27
N ASP A 114 16.91 -3.34 9.26
CA ASP A 114 16.69 -2.55 8.07
C ASP A 114 15.33 -1.83 8.10
N ARG A 115 15.12 -0.94 7.14
CA ARG A 115 13.89 -0.18 6.97
C ARG A 115 12.66 -1.08 6.88
N THR A 116 12.77 -2.23 6.20
CA THR A 116 11.68 -3.21 6.04
C THR A 116 11.25 -3.79 7.38
N ALA A 117 12.20 -4.16 8.24
CA ALA A 117 11.91 -4.67 9.58
C ALA A 117 11.17 -3.62 10.45
N ILE A 118 11.62 -2.36 10.39
CA ILE A 118 11.00 -1.26 11.16
C ILE A 118 9.55 -1.05 10.70
N ILE A 119 9.31 -1.00 9.39
CA ILE A 119 7.96 -0.84 8.84
C ILE A 119 7.05 -2.01 9.24
N LEU A 120 7.56 -3.25 9.18
CA LEU A 120 6.81 -4.44 9.61
C LEU A 120 6.46 -4.42 11.10
N ASP A 121 7.34 -3.91 11.95
CA ASP A 121 7.07 -3.78 13.39
C ASP A 121 6.00 -2.71 13.64
N ILE A 122 6.05 -1.57 12.94
CA ILE A 122 5.01 -0.54 13.01
C ILE A 122 3.65 -1.10 12.56
N PHE A 123 3.62 -1.84 11.47
CA PHE A 123 2.40 -2.46 10.96
C PHE A 123 1.83 -3.50 11.93
N ALA A 124 2.69 -4.26 12.62
CA ALA A 124 2.24 -5.22 13.62
C ALA A 124 1.55 -4.56 14.81
N ASP A 125 2.00 -3.36 15.18
CA ASP A 125 1.40 -2.58 16.27
C ASP A 125 0.10 -1.87 15.84
N HIS A 126 -0.07 -1.55 14.55
CA HIS A 126 -1.21 -0.79 14.02
C HIS A 126 -2.30 -1.65 13.38
N ALA A 127 -2.05 -2.91 13.06
CA ALA A 127 -3.04 -3.83 12.50
C ALA A 127 -4.14 -4.13 13.53
N ASN A 128 -5.35 -3.61 13.29
CA ASN A 128 -6.50 -3.83 14.17
C ASN A 128 -7.44 -4.89 13.61
N SER A 129 -7.66 -4.93 12.28
CA SER A 129 -8.52 -5.88 11.63
C SER A 129 -7.93 -7.30 11.64
N ALA A 130 -8.80 -8.31 11.54
CA ALA A 130 -8.37 -9.69 11.43
C ALA A 130 -7.56 -9.93 10.15
N GLU A 131 -7.90 -9.21 9.08
CA GLU A 131 -7.22 -9.29 7.80
C GLU A 131 -5.86 -8.59 7.84
N GLY A 132 -5.78 -7.35 8.31
CA GLY A 132 -4.52 -6.64 8.49
C GLY A 132 -3.51 -7.44 9.32
N LYS A 133 -3.97 -8.09 10.40
CA LYS A 133 -3.12 -9.00 11.21
C LYS A 133 -2.58 -10.19 10.42
N LEU A 134 -3.41 -10.80 9.56
CA LEU A 134 -2.98 -11.90 8.71
C LEU A 134 -1.99 -11.45 7.64
N GLN A 135 -2.19 -10.26 7.06
CA GLN A 135 -1.29 -9.67 6.08
C GLN A 135 0.08 -9.35 6.68
N VAL A 136 0.10 -8.71 7.85
CA VAL A 136 1.35 -8.42 8.57
C VAL A 136 2.07 -9.71 8.98
N GLU A 137 1.36 -10.71 9.52
CA GLU A 137 1.95 -12.01 9.86
C GLU A 137 2.57 -12.68 8.62
N LEU A 138 1.88 -12.61 7.48
CA LEU A 138 2.38 -13.15 6.21
C LEU A 138 3.67 -12.44 5.78
N ALA A 139 3.69 -11.11 5.77
CA ALA A 139 4.84 -10.31 5.39
C ALA A 139 6.05 -10.56 6.32
N GLN A 140 5.83 -10.59 7.64
CA GLN A 140 6.87 -10.91 8.62
C GLN A 140 7.45 -12.31 8.42
N LEU A 141 6.62 -13.31 8.13
CA LEU A 141 7.09 -14.67 7.87
C LEU A 141 7.89 -14.76 6.58
N GLN A 142 7.49 -14.05 5.53
CA GLN A 142 8.21 -14.01 4.25
C GLN A 142 9.58 -13.34 4.43
N TYR A 143 9.62 -12.19 5.10
CA TYR A 143 10.83 -11.46 5.44
C TYR A 143 11.79 -12.32 6.27
N ASN A 144 11.32 -12.96 7.32
CA ASN A 144 12.11 -13.82 8.19
C ASN A 144 12.57 -15.10 7.49
N LEU A 145 11.76 -15.71 6.61
CA LEU A 145 12.10 -16.91 5.86
C LEU A 145 13.34 -16.69 4.97
N ALA A 146 13.46 -15.53 4.35
CA ALA A 146 14.65 -15.17 3.57
C ALA A 146 15.89 -15.08 4.46
N ARG A 147 15.76 -14.58 5.67
CA ARG A 147 16.84 -14.40 6.67
C ARG A 147 17.23 -15.69 7.38
N MET A 148 16.32 -16.63 7.55
CA MET A 148 16.64 -17.99 8.05
C MET A 148 17.66 -18.74 7.20
N ARG A 149 17.82 -18.41 5.91
CA ARG A 149 18.85 -19.02 5.05
C ARG A 149 20.26 -18.60 5.43
N GLY A 150 20.42 -17.46 6.07
CA GLY A 150 21.72 -16.89 6.41
C GLY A 150 22.30 -17.31 7.77
N LEU A 151 21.48 -17.57 8.76
CA LEU A 151 21.89 -17.96 10.13
C LEU A 151 22.67 -19.28 10.20
N TRP A 152 22.47 -20.17 9.22
CA TRP A 152 22.96 -21.52 9.27
C TRP A 152 24.44 -21.68 8.93
N THR A 153 24.97 -20.95 7.96
CA THR A 153 26.39 -21.01 7.60
C THR A 153 27.33 -20.59 8.76
N HIS A 154 26.78 -19.84 9.72
CA HIS A 154 27.52 -19.41 10.92
C HIS A 154 27.54 -20.50 12.00
N LEU A 155 26.44 -21.20 12.23
CA LEU A 155 26.36 -22.32 13.18
C LEU A 155 27.19 -23.53 12.74
N GLU A 156 27.28 -23.80 11.44
CA GLU A 156 28.18 -24.85 10.91
C GLU A 156 29.66 -24.56 11.21
N ARG A 157 30.09 -23.29 11.08
CA ARG A 157 31.47 -22.91 11.39
C ARG A 157 31.81 -23.00 12.89
N LEU A 158 30.84 -22.72 13.76
CA LEU A 158 31.00 -22.86 15.21
C LEU A 158 30.96 -24.34 15.67
N GLY A 159 30.21 -25.18 14.94
CA GLY A 159 30.14 -26.63 15.21
C GLY A 159 31.31 -27.45 14.67
N ALA A 160 31.98 -26.98 13.62
CA ALA A 160 33.11 -27.70 12.98
C ALA A 160 34.44 -27.63 13.76
N GLY A 161 34.49 -26.90 14.89
CA GLY A 161 35.72 -26.71 15.67
C GLY A 161 36.03 -27.77 16.72
N ARG A 162 35.24 -28.83 16.89
CA ARG A 162 35.55 -29.91 17.85
C ARG A 162 35.10 -31.28 17.37
N GLY A 163 36.04 -32.05 16.82
CA GLY A 163 35.97 -33.55 16.87
C GLY A 163 36.05 -34.27 15.54
N VAL A 164 37.23 -34.73 15.24
CA VAL A 164 37.59 -36.07 14.65
C VAL A 164 36.51 -36.77 13.82
N GLY A 165 36.77 -36.85 12.51
CA GLY A 165 36.52 -38.02 11.68
C GLY A 165 35.14 -38.67 11.70
N GLY A 166 34.29 -38.33 10.72
CA GLY A 166 33.10 -39.10 10.45
C GLY A 166 32.49 -38.72 9.12
N ILE A 167 32.59 -39.55 8.12
CA ILE A 167 31.95 -39.47 6.81
C ILE A 167 30.44 -39.55 7.04
N GLY A 168 29.69 -38.47 6.68
CA GLY A 168 28.30 -38.61 6.29
C GLY A 168 27.22 -38.63 7.38
N THR A 169 27.31 -37.77 8.39
CA THR A 169 26.16 -37.55 9.27
C THR A 169 25.64 -36.11 9.07
N ARG A 170 24.50 -35.97 8.42
CA ARG A 170 23.68 -34.76 8.52
C ARG A 170 23.46 -34.48 9.99
N GLY A 171 24.04 -33.39 10.51
CA GLY A 171 23.95 -33.06 11.93
C GLY A 171 22.51 -32.81 12.34
N PRO A 172 22.11 -33.09 13.61
CA PRO A 172 20.75 -32.86 14.11
C PRO A 172 20.23 -31.40 13.93
N GLY A 173 21.15 -30.47 13.73
CA GLY A 173 20.83 -29.09 13.45
C GLY A 173 20.34 -28.80 12.03
N GLU A 174 20.91 -29.47 11.01
CA GLU A 174 20.49 -29.33 9.62
C GLU A 174 19.01 -29.74 9.44
N SER A 175 18.60 -30.81 10.13
CA SER A 175 17.20 -31.24 10.14
C SER A 175 16.26 -30.25 10.87
N GLN A 176 16.75 -29.52 11.84
CA GLN A 176 15.91 -28.59 12.61
C GLN A 176 15.58 -27.33 11.79
N ILE A 177 16.56 -26.75 11.10
CA ILE A 177 16.28 -25.57 10.23
C ILE A 177 15.44 -25.94 9.02
N GLU A 178 15.68 -27.10 8.43
CA GLU A 178 14.84 -27.55 7.33
C GLU A 178 13.40 -27.80 7.80
N THR A 179 13.24 -28.29 9.02
CA THR A 179 11.93 -28.40 9.67
C THR A 179 11.30 -27.04 9.95
N ASP A 180 12.04 -26.08 10.51
CA ASP A 180 11.55 -24.73 10.80
C ASP A 180 11.17 -24.01 9.52
N ARG A 181 11.94 -24.14 8.45
CA ARG A 181 11.59 -23.62 7.12
C ARG A 181 10.33 -24.25 6.55
N ARG A 182 10.17 -25.55 6.69
CA ARG A 182 8.96 -26.24 6.24
C ARG A 182 7.76 -25.72 7.00
N LEU A 183 7.85 -25.63 8.31
CA LEU A 183 6.77 -25.05 9.14
C LEU A 183 6.44 -23.62 8.76
N ALA A 184 7.46 -22.78 8.48
CA ALA A 184 7.24 -21.41 8.02
C ALA A 184 6.53 -21.37 6.63
N ARG A 185 6.93 -22.23 5.69
CA ARG A 185 6.26 -22.33 4.37
C ARG A 185 4.83 -22.84 4.50
N ASP A 186 4.61 -23.85 5.32
CA ASP A 186 3.26 -24.38 5.59
C ASP A 186 2.38 -23.29 6.21
N ARG A 187 2.93 -22.50 7.16
CA ARG A 187 2.23 -21.36 7.75
C ARG A 187 1.92 -20.27 6.73
N ILE A 188 2.88 -19.92 5.86
CA ILE A 188 2.68 -18.96 4.75
C ILE A 188 1.54 -19.44 3.83
N SER A 189 1.54 -20.72 3.46
CA SER A 189 0.49 -21.30 2.61
C SER A 189 -0.89 -21.22 3.27
N ALA A 190 -0.97 -21.55 4.56
CA ALA A 190 -2.21 -21.47 5.33
C ALA A 190 -2.71 -20.02 5.47
N LEU A 191 -1.81 -19.05 5.67
CA LEU A 191 -2.17 -17.63 5.75
C LEU A 191 -2.68 -17.10 4.41
N LYS A 192 -2.04 -17.46 3.30
CA LYS A 192 -2.51 -17.09 1.94
C LYS A 192 -3.93 -17.62 1.70
N GLN A 193 -4.20 -18.89 2.00
CA GLN A 193 -5.54 -19.46 1.85
C GLN A 193 -6.59 -18.76 2.74
N ARG A 194 -6.22 -18.32 3.93
CA ARG A 194 -7.13 -17.54 4.80
C ARG A 194 -7.41 -16.17 4.22
N LEU A 195 -6.40 -15.49 3.72
CA LEU A 195 -6.54 -14.20 3.04
C LEU A 195 -7.42 -14.30 1.79
N ASP A 196 -7.24 -15.35 0.98
CA ASP A 196 -8.07 -15.59 -0.22
C ASP A 196 -9.55 -15.77 0.13
N ARG A 197 -9.85 -16.48 1.23
CA ARG A 197 -11.24 -16.60 1.74
C ARG A 197 -11.81 -15.26 2.19
N THR A 198 -11.01 -14.44 2.87
CA THR A 198 -11.44 -13.10 3.29
C THR A 198 -11.70 -12.20 2.09
N ARG A 199 -10.86 -12.28 1.05
CA ARG A 199 -11.06 -11.59 -0.23
C ARG A 199 -12.38 -11.99 -0.90
N ALA A 200 -12.69 -13.28 -0.94
CA ALA A 200 -13.95 -13.75 -1.51
C ALA A 200 -15.17 -13.18 -0.77
N THR A 201 -15.12 -13.10 0.56
CA THR A 201 -16.20 -12.50 1.37
C THR A 201 -16.34 -10.99 1.11
N ARG A 202 -15.20 -10.27 0.96
CA ARG A 202 -15.21 -8.85 0.58
C ARG A 202 -15.80 -8.63 -0.81
N GLN A 203 -15.48 -9.50 -1.76
CA GLN A 203 -16.01 -9.41 -3.12
C GLN A 203 -17.54 -9.50 -3.14
N VAL A 204 -18.14 -10.29 -2.27
CA VAL A 204 -19.61 -10.35 -2.11
C VAL A 204 -20.17 -9.04 -1.54
N MET A 205 -19.59 -8.53 -0.45
CA MET A 205 -19.97 -7.24 0.14
C MET A 205 -19.75 -6.07 -0.84
N ARG A 206 -18.73 -6.19 -1.69
CA ARG A 206 -18.42 -5.24 -2.74
C ARG A 206 -19.48 -5.25 -3.84
N GLN A 207 -19.91 -6.41 -4.30
CA GLN A 207 -21.02 -6.52 -5.25
C GLN A 207 -22.32 -5.89 -4.71
N GLU A 208 -22.54 -5.93 -3.40
CA GLU A 208 -23.66 -5.21 -2.77
C GLU A 208 -23.46 -3.69 -2.80
N ARG A 209 -22.24 -3.18 -2.54
CA ARG A 209 -21.89 -1.76 -2.70
C ARG A 209 -21.95 -1.32 -4.17
N GLU A 210 -21.49 -2.13 -5.09
CA GLU A 210 -21.64 -1.90 -6.53
C GLU A 210 -23.10 -1.88 -6.98
N ARG A 211 -23.97 -2.65 -6.33
CA ARG A 211 -25.41 -2.59 -6.55
C ARG A 211 -26.02 -1.30 -6.03
N ALA A 212 -25.55 -0.79 -4.90
CA ALA A 212 -25.93 0.53 -4.38
C ALA A 212 -25.31 1.67 -5.18
N ARG A 213 -24.19 1.42 -5.87
CA ARG A 213 -23.46 2.31 -6.80
C ARG A 213 -23.32 3.77 -6.34
N LEU A 214 -22.91 3.90 -5.09
CA LEU A 214 -22.44 5.20 -4.63
C LEU A 214 -21.04 5.45 -5.24
N PRO A 215 -20.77 6.63 -5.82
CA PRO A 215 -19.46 6.97 -6.31
C PRO A 215 -18.42 6.90 -5.19
N THR A 216 -17.24 6.34 -5.49
CA THR A 216 -16.19 6.07 -4.50
C THR A 216 -14.97 6.93 -4.72
N VAL A 217 -14.48 7.56 -3.65
CA VAL A 217 -13.21 8.30 -3.60
C VAL A 217 -12.25 7.56 -2.69
N ALA A 218 -11.05 7.22 -3.17
CA ALA A 218 -9.99 6.75 -2.31
C ALA A 218 -8.95 7.84 -2.06
N LEU A 219 -8.58 8.02 -0.80
CA LEU A 219 -7.50 8.91 -0.40
C LEU A 219 -6.17 8.21 -0.66
N ALA A 220 -5.36 8.76 -1.55
CA ALA A 220 -3.99 8.35 -1.78
C ALA A 220 -3.04 9.45 -1.31
N GLY A 221 -1.82 9.11 -0.92
CA GLY A 221 -0.83 10.11 -0.54
C GLY A 221 0.18 9.57 0.46
N TYR A 222 1.22 10.34 0.66
CA TYR A 222 2.33 9.97 1.53
C TYR A 222 1.89 9.77 2.98
N THR A 223 2.69 9.02 3.77
CA THR A 223 2.44 8.91 5.21
C THR A 223 2.47 10.29 5.86
N ASN A 224 1.60 10.51 6.83
CA ASN A 224 1.46 11.79 7.52
C ASN A 224 1.06 13.01 6.65
N ALA A 225 0.62 12.84 5.40
CA ALA A 225 0.08 13.94 4.59
C ALA A 225 -1.29 14.46 5.08
N GLY A 226 -1.88 13.82 6.09
CA GLY A 226 -3.14 14.24 6.71
C GLY A 226 -4.39 13.61 6.11
N LYS A 227 -4.29 12.45 5.44
CA LYS A 227 -5.43 11.72 4.81
C LYS A 227 -6.57 11.45 5.78
N SER A 228 -6.30 10.84 6.93
CA SER A 228 -7.32 10.52 7.94
C SER A 228 -7.94 11.77 8.57
N THR A 229 -7.15 12.84 8.73
CA THR A 229 -7.65 14.15 9.18
C THR A 229 -8.60 14.74 8.16
N LEU A 230 -8.24 14.66 6.87
CA LEU A 230 -9.04 15.15 5.77
C LEU A 230 -10.35 14.34 5.63
N LEU A 231 -10.29 13.00 5.78
CA LEU A 231 -11.50 12.16 5.86
C LEU A 231 -12.45 12.67 6.94
N ASN A 232 -11.94 12.89 8.17
CA ASN A 232 -12.76 13.39 9.27
C ASN A 232 -13.38 14.77 8.96
N ALA A 233 -12.57 15.68 8.42
CA ALA A 233 -13.03 17.05 8.11
C ALA A 233 -14.11 17.06 7.02
N LEU A 234 -14.03 16.20 6.00
CA LEU A 234 -15.00 16.12 4.92
C LEU A 234 -16.29 15.38 5.31
N THR A 235 -16.18 14.35 6.17
CA THR A 235 -17.29 13.46 6.50
C THR A 235 -17.93 13.74 7.86
N GLY A 236 -17.35 14.63 8.67
CA GLY A 236 -17.79 14.87 10.04
C GLY A 236 -17.58 13.67 10.98
N SER A 237 -16.71 12.72 10.62
CA SER A 237 -16.43 11.54 11.42
C SER A 237 -15.29 11.77 12.43
N GLU A 238 -15.19 10.92 13.45
CA GLU A 238 -14.13 10.95 14.46
C GLU A 238 -13.23 9.71 14.35
N VAL A 239 -12.56 9.51 13.22
CA VAL A 239 -11.51 8.50 13.10
C VAL A 239 -10.30 8.97 13.90
N GLY A 240 -9.73 8.08 14.71
CA GLY A 240 -8.53 8.43 15.50
C GLY A 240 -7.41 8.91 14.59
N VAL A 241 -6.83 10.07 14.90
CA VAL A 241 -5.69 10.64 14.17
C VAL A 241 -4.53 10.82 15.13
N ARG A 242 -3.34 10.45 14.71
CA ARG A 242 -2.09 10.69 15.46
C ARG A 242 -1.00 11.14 14.50
N ASP A 243 -0.15 12.01 14.95
CA ASP A 243 1.05 12.47 14.22
C ASP A 243 2.13 11.37 14.27
N ARG A 244 1.92 10.31 13.48
CA ARG A 244 2.83 9.16 13.32
C ARG A 244 2.67 8.54 11.96
N LEU A 245 3.78 8.01 11.43
CA LEU A 245 3.77 7.27 10.17
C LEU A 245 2.91 5.99 10.28
N PHE A 246 2.19 5.66 9.22
CA PHE A 246 1.35 4.46 9.14
C PHE A 246 0.28 4.31 10.23
N HIS A 247 -0.30 5.45 10.65
CA HIS A 247 -1.38 5.40 11.65
C HIS A 247 -2.59 4.60 11.15
N THR A 248 -2.94 4.74 9.87
CA THR A 248 -4.01 3.98 9.22
C THR A 248 -3.40 2.82 8.44
N LEU A 249 -3.73 1.59 8.84
CA LEU A 249 -3.38 0.37 8.13
C LEU A 249 -4.60 -0.28 7.51
N ASP A 250 -5.71 -0.30 8.25
CA ASP A 250 -6.99 -0.86 7.80
C ASP A 250 -7.80 0.22 7.08
N PRO A 251 -8.37 -0.03 5.87
CA PRO A 251 -9.18 0.93 5.16
C PRO A 251 -10.40 1.35 5.99
N THR A 252 -10.69 2.63 6.01
CA THR A 252 -11.86 3.17 6.69
C THR A 252 -12.73 3.92 5.70
N THR A 253 -13.94 3.42 5.42
CA THR A 253 -14.89 4.03 4.51
C THR A 253 -15.96 4.83 5.26
N ARG A 254 -16.27 6.02 4.78
CA ARG A 254 -17.32 6.94 5.29
C ARG A 254 -18.11 7.52 4.15
N THR A 255 -19.35 7.90 4.43
CA THR A 255 -20.19 8.65 3.51
C THR A 255 -19.98 10.15 3.69
N PHE A 256 -20.02 10.90 2.59
CA PHE A 256 -20.12 12.35 2.60
C PHE A 256 -21.06 12.81 1.50
N GLU A 257 -21.61 14.01 1.63
CA GLU A 257 -22.57 14.56 0.68
C GLU A 257 -22.01 15.82 0.04
N VAL A 258 -22.20 15.93 -1.27
CA VAL A 258 -21.93 17.15 -2.04
C VAL A 258 -23.10 17.37 -3.00
N SER A 259 -23.69 18.57 -2.98
CA SER A 259 -24.81 18.96 -3.84
C SER A 259 -25.97 17.94 -3.86
N GLY A 260 -26.28 17.37 -2.68
CA GLY A 260 -27.36 16.37 -2.53
C GLY A 260 -27.04 14.98 -3.09
N ARG A 261 -25.80 14.72 -3.51
CA ARG A 261 -25.32 13.40 -3.92
C ARG A 261 -24.45 12.80 -2.82
N THR A 262 -24.68 11.53 -2.52
CA THR A 262 -23.90 10.77 -1.54
C THR A 262 -22.70 10.09 -2.21
N TYR A 263 -21.54 10.23 -1.62
CA TYR A 263 -20.28 9.61 -2.02
C TYR A 263 -19.72 8.74 -0.90
N LEU A 264 -18.95 7.73 -1.26
CA LEU A 264 -18.12 6.98 -0.32
C LEU A 264 -16.69 7.50 -0.39
N MET A 265 -16.09 7.81 0.75
CA MET A 265 -14.67 8.15 0.86
C MET A 265 -13.95 7.13 1.72
N THR A 266 -12.86 6.59 1.19
CA THR A 266 -12.06 5.56 1.87
C THR A 266 -10.66 6.07 2.13
N ASP A 267 -10.24 6.06 3.40
CA ASP A 267 -8.84 6.27 3.80
C ASP A 267 -8.04 5.00 3.54
N THR A 268 -6.86 5.16 2.95
CA THR A 268 -5.96 4.06 2.62
C THR A 268 -4.64 4.15 3.40
N VAL A 269 -3.83 3.12 3.32
CA VAL A 269 -2.47 3.12 3.87
C VAL A 269 -1.65 4.24 3.22
N GLY A 270 -0.89 4.97 4.04
CA GLY A 270 0.03 5.98 3.53
C GLY A 270 1.22 5.35 2.81
N PHE A 271 1.65 5.98 1.73
CA PHE A 271 2.85 5.60 0.99
C PHE A 271 4.10 6.15 1.65
N ILE A 272 5.24 5.56 1.33
CA ILE A 272 6.54 5.96 1.87
C ILE A 272 7.63 5.68 0.82
N ARG A 273 8.74 6.39 0.87
CA ARG A 273 9.89 6.10 0.01
C ARG A 273 10.41 4.68 0.24
N LYS A 274 10.93 4.05 -0.80
CA LYS A 274 11.52 2.70 -0.72
C LYS A 274 10.58 1.68 -0.07
N LEU A 275 9.26 1.74 -0.36
CA LEU A 275 8.30 0.75 0.15
C LEU A 275 8.68 -0.62 -0.40
N PRO A 276 8.97 -1.62 0.45
CA PRO A 276 9.39 -2.94 -0.02
C PRO A 276 8.28 -3.63 -0.84
N HIS A 277 8.61 -4.17 -2.02
CA HIS A 277 7.66 -4.88 -2.88
C HIS A 277 6.90 -6.00 -2.17
N GLN A 278 7.53 -6.67 -1.20
CA GLN A 278 6.89 -7.71 -0.39
C GLN A 278 5.72 -7.13 0.44
N LEU A 279 5.83 -5.87 0.89
CA LEU A 279 4.78 -5.17 1.61
C LEU A 279 3.67 -4.71 0.67
N VAL A 280 3.98 -4.21 -0.52
CA VAL A 280 2.98 -3.88 -1.54
C VAL A 280 2.10 -5.09 -1.85
N GLN A 281 2.71 -6.27 -2.04
CA GLN A 281 1.96 -7.51 -2.27
C GLN A 281 1.14 -7.96 -1.05
N ALA A 282 1.68 -7.82 0.16
CA ALA A 282 0.97 -8.18 1.39
C ALA A 282 -0.25 -7.26 1.62
N PHE A 283 -0.13 -5.98 1.27
CA PHE A 283 -1.18 -4.97 1.42
C PHE A 283 -1.99 -4.72 0.14
N ALA A 284 -1.80 -5.53 -0.91
CA ALA A 284 -2.56 -5.43 -2.15
C ALA A 284 -4.06 -5.28 -1.89
N ALA A 285 -4.59 -5.98 -0.89
CA ALA A 285 -6.00 -5.92 -0.52
C ALA A 285 -6.44 -4.55 0.04
N THR A 286 -5.57 -3.83 0.72
CA THR A 286 -5.83 -2.47 1.22
C THR A 286 -5.65 -1.45 0.10
N LEU A 287 -4.70 -1.70 -0.80
CA LEU A 287 -4.46 -0.90 -1.99
C LEU A 287 -5.50 -1.17 -3.10
N GLU A 288 -6.20 -2.32 -3.06
CA GLU A 288 -7.35 -2.61 -3.94
C GLU A 288 -8.44 -1.54 -3.85
N GLU A 289 -8.64 -0.90 -2.69
CA GLU A 289 -9.61 0.20 -2.55
C GLU A 289 -9.21 1.42 -3.42
N ALA A 290 -7.91 1.70 -3.59
CA ALA A 290 -7.43 2.73 -4.51
C ALA A 290 -7.58 2.30 -5.98
N LEU A 291 -7.36 1.01 -6.28
CA LEU A 291 -7.50 0.46 -7.62
C LEU A 291 -8.96 0.50 -8.10
N GLU A 292 -9.92 0.34 -7.20
CA GLU A 292 -11.34 0.22 -7.55
C GLU A 292 -12.13 1.51 -7.39
N ALA A 293 -11.55 2.53 -6.75
CA ALA A 293 -12.19 3.83 -6.62
C ALA A 293 -12.47 4.44 -7.99
N ASP A 294 -13.61 5.14 -8.09
CA ASP A 294 -13.98 5.91 -9.28
C ASP A 294 -13.08 7.14 -9.42
N LEU A 295 -12.56 7.67 -8.29
CA LEU A 295 -11.71 8.85 -8.22
C LEU A 295 -10.66 8.68 -7.10
N LEU A 296 -9.43 9.09 -7.37
CA LEU A 296 -8.38 9.22 -6.37
C LEU A 296 -8.28 10.68 -5.89
N LEU A 297 -8.24 10.89 -4.58
CA LEU A 297 -7.84 12.16 -3.99
C LEU A 297 -6.40 12.01 -3.48
N HIS A 298 -5.45 12.56 -4.25
CA HIS A 298 -4.04 12.51 -3.89
C HIS A 298 -3.70 13.68 -2.96
N VAL A 299 -3.49 13.35 -1.69
CA VAL A 299 -3.20 14.30 -0.61
C VAL A 299 -1.70 14.46 -0.44
N ILE A 300 -1.23 15.70 -0.56
CA ILE A 300 0.18 16.09 -0.52
C ILE A 300 0.39 17.02 0.68
N ASP A 301 1.47 16.85 1.42
CA ASP A 301 1.85 17.75 2.51
C ASP A 301 2.51 19.00 1.94
N ALA A 302 1.83 20.14 2.00
CA ALA A 302 2.32 21.42 1.49
C ALA A 302 3.37 22.07 2.39
N SER A 303 3.55 21.59 3.63
CA SER A 303 4.50 22.14 4.58
C SER A 303 5.95 21.70 4.30
N ALA A 304 6.14 20.69 3.46
CA ALA A 304 7.45 20.21 3.03
C ALA A 304 8.13 21.15 2.01
N PRO A 305 9.47 21.14 1.91
CA PRO A 305 10.20 21.76 0.81
C PRO A 305 9.77 21.22 -0.56
N GLU A 306 9.97 21.99 -1.63
CA GLU A 306 9.51 21.64 -2.97
C GLU A 306 10.14 20.35 -3.51
N GLU A 307 11.43 20.16 -3.22
CA GLU A 307 12.16 18.96 -3.62
C GLU A 307 11.56 17.70 -2.97
N GLU A 308 11.20 17.80 -1.68
CA GLU A 308 10.55 16.71 -0.95
C GLU A 308 9.12 16.46 -1.44
N ILE A 309 8.36 17.51 -1.78
CA ILE A 309 7.02 17.37 -2.39
C ILE A 309 7.12 16.56 -3.68
N ALA A 310 8.09 16.87 -4.55
CA ALA A 310 8.30 16.14 -5.80
C ALA A 310 8.63 14.66 -5.55
N GLU A 311 9.51 14.36 -4.60
CA GLU A 311 9.87 12.99 -4.21
C GLU A 311 8.66 12.21 -3.63
N MET A 312 7.85 12.87 -2.78
CA MET A 312 6.64 12.25 -2.23
C MET A 312 5.62 11.93 -3.32
N VAL A 313 5.44 12.84 -4.28
CA VAL A 313 4.53 12.61 -5.42
C VAL A 313 5.04 11.45 -6.26
N GLU A 314 6.33 11.43 -6.61
CA GLU A 314 6.94 10.34 -7.39
C GLU A 314 6.81 8.99 -6.68
N ALA A 315 7.02 8.94 -5.37
CA ALA A 315 6.86 7.73 -4.58
C ALA A 315 5.42 7.18 -4.62
N VAL A 316 4.41 8.06 -4.52
CA VAL A 316 3.00 7.69 -4.63
C VAL A 316 2.68 7.20 -6.05
N GLU A 317 3.12 7.94 -7.08
CA GLU A 317 2.91 7.58 -8.49
C GLU A 317 3.51 6.20 -8.81
N SER A 318 4.74 5.93 -8.34
CA SER A 318 5.40 4.64 -8.55
C SER A 318 4.58 3.47 -8.01
N VAL A 319 4.00 3.62 -6.82
CA VAL A 319 3.14 2.57 -6.25
C VAL A 319 1.80 2.47 -6.97
N LEU A 320 1.19 3.59 -7.38
CA LEU A 320 -0.04 3.59 -8.18
C LEU A 320 0.16 2.87 -9.53
N VAL A 321 1.33 3.03 -10.17
CA VAL A 321 1.71 2.27 -11.36
C VAL A 321 1.85 0.78 -11.04
N GLU A 322 2.55 0.42 -9.95
CA GLU A 322 2.78 -0.98 -9.56
C GLU A 322 1.47 -1.74 -9.29
N ILE A 323 0.48 -1.07 -8.68
CA ILE A 323 -0.83 -1.67 -8.42
C ILE A 323 -1.81 -1.58 -9.60
N GLY A 324 -1.46 -0.88 -10.68
CA GLY A 324 -2.33 -0.71 -11.86
C GLY A 324 -3.40 0.38 -11.73
N ALA A 325 -3.22 1.33 -10.79
CA ALA A 325 -4.15 2.46 -10.56
C ALA A 325 -3.70 3.78 -11.23
N ALA A 326 -2.65 3.76 -12.05
CA ALA A 326 -2.08 4.96 -12.67
C ALA A 326 -3.08 5.75 -13.54
N GLU A 327 -3.95 5.05 -14.26
CA GLU A 327 -4.94 5.64 -15.17
C GLU A 327 -6.23 6.12 -14.48
N ARG A 328 -6.33 5.96 -13.16
CA ARG A 328 -7.52 6.40 -12.43
C ARG A 328 -7.62 7.93 -12.43
N PRO A 329 -8.83 8.48 -12.65
CA PRO A 329 -9.05 9.92 -12.50
C PRO A 329 -8.61 10.37 -11.11
N ARG A 330 -7.96 11.54 -11.04
CA ARG A 330 -7.46 12.03 -9.75
C ARG A 330 -7.64 13.52 -9.57
N VAL A 331 -7.76 13.93 -8.32
CA VAL A 331 -7.68 15.31 -7.86
C VAL A 331 -6.46 15.41 -6.96
N LEU A 332 -5.60 16.40 -7.22
CA LEU A 332 -4.46 16.71 -6.36
C LEU A 332 -4.89 17.73 -5.31
N CYS A 333 -4.44 17.53 -4.08
CA CYS A 333 -4.78 18.34 -2.93
C CYS A 333 -3.55 18.64 -2.08
N LEU A 334 -3.18 19.91 -1.98
CA LEU A 334 -2.14 20.40 -1.08
C LEU A 334 -2.74 20.66 0.30
N ASN A 335 -2.43 19.80 1.26
CA ASN A 335 -2.93 19.89 2.64
C ASN A 335 -1.91 20.56 3.57
N LYS A 336 -2.34 20.96 4.76
CA LYS A 336 -1.56 21.64 5.82
C LYS A 336 -1.14 23.05 5.45
N VAL A 337 -1.95 23.75 4.66
CA VAL A 337 -1.65 25.13 4.26
C VAL A 337 -1.74 26.12 5.41
N ASP A 338 -2.34 25.75 6.55
CA ASP A 338 -2.40 26.54 7.78
C ASP A 338 -1.02 26.87 8.36
N GLY A 339 -0.01 26.04 8.09
CA GLY A 339 1.37 26.25 8.49
C GLY A 339 2.19 27.13 7.54
N LEU A 340 1.64 27.55 6.40
CA LEU A 340 2.36 28.27 5.35
C LEU A 340 2.11 29.80 5.45
N ASP A 341 3.17 30.57 5.15
CA ASP A 341 3.00 32.01 4.91
C ASP A 341 2.35 32.29 3.54
N GLU A 342 1.91 33.54 3.35
CA GLU A 342 1.23 33.93 2.12
C GLU A 342 2.11 33.86 0.87
N ASP A 343 3.40 34.06 0.98
CA ASP A 343 4.31 34.02 -0.17
C ASP A 343 4.48 32.59 -0.66
N ARG A 344 4.64 31.63 0.26
CA ARG A 344 4.70 30.19 -0.08
C ARG A 344 3.38 29.69 -0.68
N ARG A 345 2.23 30.12 -0.14
CA ARG A 345 0.91 29.78 -0.71
C ARG A 345 0.75 30.27 -2.14
N ARG A 346 1.19 31.52 -2.42
CA ARG A 346 1.16 32.08 -3.79
C ARG A 346 2.12 31.34 -4.72
N GLU A 347 3.30 31.00 -4.25
CA GLU A 347 4.27 30.21 -5.02
C GLU A 347 3.66 28.85 -5.41
N LEU A 348 3.07 28.12 -4.46
CA LEU A 348 2.41 26.84 -4.71
C LEU A 348 1.24 26.97 -5.68
N SER A 349 0.40 28.03 -5.55
CA SER A 349 -0.67 28.31 -6.49
C SER A 349 -0.18 28.58 -7.90
N PHE A 350 0.97 29.28 -8.02
CA PHE A 350 1.57 29.56 -9.34
C PHE A 350 2.15 28.31 -9.99
N ARG A 351 2.83 27.47 -9.21
CA ARG A 351 3.46 26.22 -9.70
C ARG A 351 2.42 25.13 -10.01
N HIS A 352 1.37 25.08 -9.23
CA HIS A 352 0.33 24.03 -9.27
C HIS A 352 -1.08 24.64 -9.40
N PRO A 353 -1.42 25.27 -10.54
CA PRO A 353 -2.66 26.04 -10.69
C PRO A 353 -3.94 25.20 -10.59
N ASP A 354 -3.85 23.91 -10.89
CA ASP A 354 -4.98 22.97 -10.87
C ASP A 354 -5.11 22.19 -9.55
N VAL A 355 -4.28 22.51 -8.55
CA VAL A 355 -4.25 21.81 -7.26
C VAL A 355 -5.03 22.60 -6.21
N VAL A 356 -5.91 21.92 -5.50
CA VAL A 356 -6.70 22.53 -4.42
C VAL A 356 -5.86 22.64 -3.16
N GLN A 357 -5.78 23.82 -2.57
CA GLN A 357 -5.09 24.06 -1.30
C GLN A 357 -6.09 23.96 -0.14
N VAL A 358 -5.76 23.15 0.88
CA VAL A 358 -6.64 22.94 2.03
C VAL A 358 -5.87 22.87 3.35
N SER A 359 -6.56 23.14 4.43
CA SER A 359 -6.17 22.71 5.76
C SER A 359 -7.26 21.80 6.34
N ALA A 360 -6.94 20.52 6.43
CA ALA A 360 -7.82 19.56 7.09
C ALA A 360 -7.99 19.85 8.60
N LEU A 361 -7.07 20.61 9.20
CA LEU A 361 -7.09 21.00 10.60
C LEU A 361 -8.05 22.17 10.87
N THR A 362 -8.00 23.22 10.04
CA THR A 362 -8.79 24.45 10.22
C THR A 362 -10.10 24.43 9.44
N GLY A 363 -10.21 23.59 8.44
CA GLY A 363 -11.35 23.53 7.52
C GLY A 363 -11.21 24.47 6.30
N GLU A 364 -10.10 25.21 6.19
CA GLU A 364 -9.84 26.11 5.05
C GLU A 364 -9.76 25.31 3.74
N GLY A 365 -10.40 25.79 2.67
CA GLY A 365 -10.34 25.20 1.33
C GLY A 365 -11.17 23.90 1.16
N LEU A 366 -11.89 23.44 2.19
CA LEU A 366 -12.66 22.18 2.09
C LEU A 366 -13.87 22.30 1.16
N GLU A 367 -14.47 23.48 1.05
CA GLU A 367 -15.59 23.69 0.14
C GLU A 367 -15.13 23.72 -1.32
N GLU A 368 -14.00 24.35 -1.58
CA GLU A 368 -13.33 24.34 -2.89
C GLU A 368 -12.94 22.90 -3.30
N LEU A 369 -12.48 22.11 -2.32
CA LEU A 369 -12.19 20.70 -2.57
C LEU A 369 -13.44 19.89 -2.89
N ARG A 370 -14.56 20.12 -2.20
CA ARG A 370 -15.85 19.48 -2.53
C ARG A 370 -16.28 19.80 -3.95
N VAL A 371 -16.21 21.06 -4.35
CA VAL A 371 -16.52 21.49 -5.72
C VAL A 371 -15.60 20.85 -6.75
N ALA A 372 -14.29 20.75 -6.45
CA ALA A 372 -13.33 20.11 -7.34
C ALA A 372 -13.62 18.61 -7.51
N LEU A 373 -13.96 17.91 -6.43
CA LEU A 373 -14.35 16.50 -6.46
C LEU A 373 -15.64 16.32 -7.28
N GLU A 374 -16.66 17.12 -7.04
CA GLU A 374 -17.93 17.08 -7.81
C GLU A 374 -17.66 17.28 -9.30
N ARG A 375 -16.94 18.33 -9.67
CA ARG A 375 -16.59 18.61 -11.07
C ARG A 375 -15.87 17.42 -11.71
N ARG A 376 -14.91 16.82 -11.01
CA ARG A 376 -14.17 15.69 -11.55
C ARG A 376 -15.04 14.44 -11.72
N PHE A 377 -15.96 14.21 -10.79
CA PHE A 377 -16.98 13.16 -10.95
C PHE A 377 -17.91 13.42 -12.12
N GLU A 378 -18.37 14.65 -12.30
CA GLU A 378 -19.24 15.00 -13.42
C GLU A 378 -18.62 14.68 -14.79
N GLU A 379 -17.30 14.78 -14.92
CA GLU A 379 -16.58 14.40 -16.14
C GLU A 379 -16.66 12.88 -16.42
N THR A 380 -16.80 12.07 -15.38
CA THR A 380 -16.95 10.61 -15.50
C THR A 380 -18.37 10.16 -15.77
N LEU A 381 -19.35 11.04 -15.57
CA LEU A 381 -20.78 10.75 -15.76
C LEU A 381 -21.17 10.83 -17.23
N ARG A 382 -22.08 9.97 -17.64
CA ARG A 382 -22.68 9.98 -18.98
C ARG A 382 -24.09 10.54 -18.95
N PRO A 383 -24.45 11.40 -19.88
CA PRO A 383 -25.81 11.90 -19.99
C PRO A 383 -26.77 10.75 -20.39
N VAL A 384 -27.92 10.72 -19.77
CA VAL A 384 -29.00 9.77 -20.07
C VAL A 384 -30.37 10.51 -20.14
N GLU A 385 -31.24 10.03 -21.01
CA GLU A 385 -32.65 10.41 -21.02
C GLU A 385 -33.51 9.18 -20.88
N LEU A 386 -34.32 9.13 -19.83
CA LEU A 386 -35.11 7.98 -19.42
C LEU A 386 -36.58 8.34 -19.34
N LEU A 387 -37.46 7.38 -19.69
CA LEU A 387 -38.90 7.51 -19.46
C LEU A 387 -39.32 6.37 -18.49
N LEU A 388 -39.62 6.75 -17.26
CA LEU A 388 -40.03 5.81 -16.21
C LEU A 388 -41.54 5.82 -16.08
N PRO A 389 -42.23 4.70 -16.28
CA PRO A 389 -43.65 4.56 -15.95
C PRO A 389 -43.93 4.95 -14.49
N TYR A 390 -45.07 5.55 -14.19
CA TYR A 390 -45.42 5.97 -12.82
C TYR A 390 -45.38 4.88 -11.76
N ARG A 391 -45.51 3.59 -12.16
CA ARG A 391 -45.39 2.43 -11.28
C ARG A 391 -43.97 2.18 -10.79
N GLU A 392 -42.97 2.76 -11.46
CA GLU A 392 -41.54 2.58 -11.17
C GLU A 392 -41.00 3.63 -10.20
N GLY A 393 -41.77 4.03 -9.19
CA GLY A 393 -41.38 5.03 -8.20
C GLY A 393 -40.09 4.72 -7.45
N ALA A 394 -39.80 3.46 -7.19
CA ALA A 394 -38.55 3.02 -6.57
C ALA A 394 -37.33 3.34 -7.45
N ARG A 395 -37.46 3.19 -8.78
CA ARG A 395 -36.42 3.53 -9.76
C ARG A 395 -36.21 5.03 -9.86
N LEU A 396 -37.27 5.82 -9.72
CA LEU A 396 -37.15 7.26 -9.68
C LEU A 396 -36.40 7.74 -8.42
N SER A 397 -36.69 7.15 -7.27
CA SER A 397 -35.95 7.46 -6.04
C SER A 397 -34.47 7.09 -6.19
N GLU A 398 -34.17 5.92 -6.76
CA GLU A 398 -32.80 5.49 -7.05
C GLU A 398 -32.06 6.47 -7.99
N LEU A 399 -32.76 7.00 -9.01
CA LEU A 399 -32.18 8.02 -9.90
C LEU A 399 -31.89 9.34 -9.17
N HIS A 400 -32.71 9.73 -8.21
CA HIS A 400 -32.45 10.91 -7.38
C HIS A 400 -31.19 10.74 -6.55
N ASP A 401 -30.98 9.56 -5.94
CA ASP A 401 -29.78 9.26 -5.14
C ASP A 401 -28.51 9.26 -6.02
N LEU A 402 -28.62 8.78 -7.26
CA LEU A 402 -27.50 8.70 -8.20
C LEU A 402 -27.18 10.04 -8.90
N ALA A 403 -28.21 10.82 -9.24
CA ALA A 403 -28.07 12.05 -10.02
C ALA A 403 -27.97 13.31 -9.15
N GLY A 404 -28.40 13.25 -7.89
CA GLY A 404 -28.42 14.40 -6.99
C GLY A 404 -29.34 15.51 -7.52
N THR A 405 -28.92 16.77 -7.33
CA THR A 405 -29.68 17.95 -7.75
C THR A 405 -29.68 18.19 -9.27
N ALA A 406 -28.80 17.50 -10.02
CA ALA A 406 -28.68 17.64 -11.47
C ALA A 406 -29.73 16.83 -12.27
N LEU A 407 -30.79 16.32 -11.61
CA LEU A 407 -31.86 15.57 -12.22
C LEU A 407 -32.95 16.53 -12.71
N GLU A 408 -33.17 16.59 -14.02
CA GLU A 408 -34.29 17.26 -14.65
C GLU A 408 -35.47 16.29 -14.78
N ARG A 409 -36.65 16.70 -14.29
CA ARG A 409 -37.86 15.88 -14.29
C ARG A 409 -38.98 16.59 -15.09
N GLU A 410 -39.63 15.84 -15.96
CA GLU A 410 -40.82 16.25 -16.71
C GLU A 410 -41.90 15.15 -16.61
N ASP A 411 -43.07 15.49 -16.06
CA ASP A 411 -44.17 14.54 -15.97
C ASP A 411 -44.91 14.52 -17.31
N THR A 412 -45.04 13.33 -17.93
CA THR A 412 -45.68 13.09 -19.22
C THR A 412 -46.88 12.17 -19.07
N ALA A 413 -47.70 12.01 -20.12
CA ALA A 413 -48.84 11.09 -20.09
C ALA A 413 -48.46 9.62 -19.88
N ASP A 414 -47.27 9.22 -20.34
CA ASP A 414 -46.77 7.85 -20.30
C ASP A 414 -45.90 7.54 -19.07
N GLY A 415 -45.51 8.55 -18.30
CA GLY A 415 -44.64 8.44 -17.15
C GLY A 415 -43.82 9.68 -16.88
N VAL A 416 -42.76 9.50 -16.09
CA VAL A 416 -41.84 10.59 -15.74
C VAL A 416 -40.65 10.52 -16.68
N ARG A 417 -40.44 11.55 -17.48
CA ARG A 417 -39.23 11.74 -18.27
C ARG A 417 -38.16 12.34 -17.38
N VAL A 418 -36.99 11.75 -17.39
CA VAL A 418 -35.84 12.16 -16.56
C VAL A 418 -34.62 12.36 -17.45
N ARG A 419 -34.00 13.54 -17.38
CA ARG A 419 -32.68 13.81 -17.91
C ARG A 419 -31.71 13.91 -16.76
N ALA A 420 -30.64 13.12 -16.80
CA ALA A 420 -29.64 13.04 -15.74
C ALA A 420 -28.28 12.69 -16.30
N ARG A 421 -27.25 12.84 -15.47
CA ARG A 421 -25.92 12.30 -15.74
C ARG A 421 -25.66 11.18 -14.74
N LEU A 422 -25.37 9.98 -15.24
CA LEU A 422 -25.17 8.79 -14.40
C LEU A 422 -23.77 8.20 -14.56
N PRO A 423 -23.23 7.54 -13.52
CA PRO A 423 -22.04 6.72 -13.64
C PRO A 423 -22.25 5.60 -14.69
N VAL A 424 -21.24 5.35 -15.55
CA VAL A 424 -21.32 4.37 -16.64
C VAL A 424 -21.87 3.03 -16.15
N GLY A 425 -21.41 2.57 -15.03
CA GLY A 425 -21.86 1.33 -14.46
C GLY A 425 -23.30 1.32 -13.94
N ALA A 426 -23.96 2.47 -13.67
CA ALA A 426 -25.36 2.54 -13.28
C ALA A 426 -26.30 2.47 -14.49
N ILE A 427 -25.83 2.89 -15.67
CA ILE A 427 -26.63 3.05 -16.89
C ILE A 427 -27.32 1.75 -17.30
N ALA A 428 -26.64 0.61 -17.21
CA ALA A 428 -27.18 -0.70 -17.60
C ALA A 428 -28.48 -1.07 -16.87
N ARG A 429 -28.70 -0.56 -15.64
CA ARG A 429 -29.89 -0.84 -14.81
C ARG A 429 -31.15 -0.11 -15.28
N PHE A 430 -30.96 0.96 -16.06
CA PHE A 430 -32.01 1.80 -16.59
C PHE A 430 -32.20 1.61 -18.11
N ARG A 431 -31.54 0.61 -18.69
CA ARG A 431 -31.56 0.34 -20.14
C ARG A 431 -32.98 0.21 -20.70
N ASP A 432 -33.88 -0.45 -19.95
CA ASP A 432 -35.26 -0.70 -20.37
C ASP A 432 -36.13 0.60 -20.40
N PHE A 433 -35.64 1.68 -19.81
CA PHE A 433 -36.29 2.97 -19.71
C PHE A 433 -35.64 4.03 -20.62
N ALA A 434 -34.66 3.67 -21.42
CA ALA A 434 -33.95 4.61 -22.29
C ALA A 434 -34.84 5.13 -23.40
N VAL A 435 -34.85 6.43 -23.63
CA VAL A 435 -35.54 7.06 -24.74
C VAL A 435 -34.69 6.92 -26.01
N VAL A 436 -35.15 6.09 -26.95
CA VAL A 436 -34.43 5.82 -28.20
C VAL A 436 -34.45 7.05 -29.08
N GLY A 437 -33.27 7.49 -29.55
CA GLY A 437 -33.12 8.62 -30.50
C GLY A 437 -32.84 9.98 -29.84
N SER A 438 -32.65 10.06 -28.52
CA SER A 438 -32.13 11.24 -27.87
C SER A 438 -30.60 11.19 -27.81
N ASP A 439 -29.94 12.37 -27.84
CA ASP A 439 -28.48 12.46 -27.61
C ASP A 439 -28.04 11.85 -26.27
N PHE A 440 -28.95 11.81 -25.31
CA PHE A 440 -28.78 11.20 -24.00
C PHE A 440 -28.86 9.66 -24.02
N GLY A 441 -29.57 9.07 -24.99
CA GLY A 441 -29.67 7.60 -25.17
C GLY A 441 -28.45 6.97 -25.82
N ALA A 442 -27.62 7.73 -26.53
CA ALA A 442 -26.45 7.25 -27.23
C ALA A 442 -25.39 6.65 -26.26
N GLY A 443 -25.36 7.14 -24.99
CA GLY A 443 -24.47 6.59 -23.95
C GLY A 443 -24.81 5.16 -23.49
N ILE A 444 -26.02 4.67 -23.77
CA ILE A 444 -26.46 3.31 -23.38
C ILE A 444 -26.22 2.28 -24.51
N ALA A 445 -26.27 2.73 -25.78
CA ALA A 445 -26.14 1.85 -26.94
C ALA A 445 -24.70 1.34 -27.18
N GLY A 446 -23.69 2.07 -26.72
CA GLY A 446 -22.28 1.79 -27.01
C GLY A 446 -21.61 0.67 -26.16
N THR A 447 -22.29 0.10 -25.17
CA THR A 447 -21.66 -0.86 -24.25
C THR A 447 -22.01 -2.33 -24.51
N ALA A 448 -22.69 -2.67 -25.62
CA ALA A 448 -23.18 -4.02 -25.85
C ALA A 448 -22.49 -4.78 -27.00
N ASP A 449 -21.57 -4.18 -27.78
CA ASP A 449 -21.13 -4.82 -29.05
C ASP A 449 -19.61 -4.94 -29.24
N ASP A 450 -18.77 -4.67 -28.25
CA ASP A 450 -17.32 -4.84 -28.40
C ASP A 450 -16.74 -6.10 -27.70
N ALA A 451 -17.55 -7.13 -27.52
CA ALA A 451 -17.06 -8.43 -27.06
C ALA A 451 -17.55 -9.55 -28.00
N GLU A 452 -17.25 -9.47 -29.30
CA GLU A 452 -17.13 -10.67 -30.11
C GLU A 452 -15.79 -11.34 -29.77
N PRO A 453 -15.79 -12.60 -29.34
CA PRO A 453 -14.53 -13.32 -29.22
C PRO A 453 -14.00 -13.55 -30.63
N ALA A 454 -12.84 -13.03 -30.95
CA ALA A 454 -12.08 -13.33 -32.14
C ALA A 454 -12.01 -14.86 -32.27
N ALA A 455 -12.73 -15.39 -33.26
CA ALA A 455 -12.64 -16.78 -33.65
C ALA A 455 -11.19 -17.06 -34.05
N ALA A 456 -10.54 -17.94 -33.33
CA ALA A 456 -9.25 -18.47 -33.70
C ALA A 456 -9.43 -19.28 -34.99
N ASP A 457 -8.84 -18.79 -36.08
CA ASP A 457 -8.67 -19.54 -37.30
C ASP A 457 -7.79 -20.77 -37.02
N PRO A 458 -8.21 -21.97 -37.44
CA PRO A 458 -7.40 -23.17 -37.28
C PRO A 458 -6.25 -23.11 -38.27
N LEU A 459 -5.02 -23.00 -37.78
CA LEU A 459 -3.80 -23.18 -38.57
C LEU A 459 -3.78 -24.58 -39.17
N GLU A 460 -3.86 -24.66 -40.51
CA GLU A 460 -3.54 -25.85 -41.29
C GLU A 460 -2.08 -26.26 -41.07
N PRO A 461 -1.77 -27.56 -41.00
CA PRO A 461 -0.40 -28.04 -40.89
C PRO A 461 0.27 -28.03 -42.27
N THR A 462 1.28 -27.21 -42.46
CA THR A 462 2.20 -27.35 -43.60
C THR A 462 3.17 -28.50 -43.33
N ALA A 463 3.10 -29.49 -44.19
CA ALA A 463 3.99 -30.65 -44.27
C ALA A 463 5.34 -30.26 -44.90
N ASP A 464 6.34 -31.08 -44.56
CA ASP A 464 7.62 -31.27 -45.25
C ASP A 464 8.73 -30.23 -45.06
N GLU A 465 9.70 -30.64 -44.24
CA GLU A 465 11.09 -30.75 -44.73
C GLU A 465 11.90 -31.72 -43.87
N GLN A 466 12.37 -32.77 -44.52
CA GLN A 466 13.22 -33.84 -43.99
C GLN A 466 14.65 -33.36 -43.72
N PRO A 467 15.39 -34.05 -42.85
CA PRO A 467 16.77 -33.70 -42.51
C PRO A 467 17.75 -34.23 -43.55
N ARG A 468 18.68 -33.41 -44.00
CA ARG A 468 19.89 -33.86 -44.65
C ARG A 468 21.02 -34.05 -43.67
N ALA A 469 21.48 -35.29 -43.66
CA ALA A 469 22.69 -35.75 -42.99
C ALA A 469 23.93 -35.39 -43.82
N ALA A 470 25.07 -35.46 -43.11
CA ALA A 470 26.41 -35.81 -43.51
C ALA A 470 27.40 -34.67 -43.84
N GLY A 471 28.58 -34.82 -43.25
CA GLY A 471 29.87 -34.46 -43.79
C GLY A 471 30.85 -33.97 -42.80
N ALA A 472 31.46 -34.78 -42.07
CA ALA A 472 32.86 -35.16 -41.90
C ALA A 472 33.94 -34.19 -42.42
N GLY A 473 35.01 -33.99 -41.58
CA GLY A 473 36.37 -33.56 -41.96
C GLY A 473 36.79 -32.33 -41.17
N GLY A 474 37.63 -32.36 -40.18
CA GLY A 474 39.03 -32.80 -40.19
C GLY A 474 39.93 -31.57 -40.22
N ARG A 475 40.42 -31.15 -39.14
CA ARG A 475 41.81 -30.90 -38.69
C ARG A 475 41.82 -30.09 -37.38
#